data_b215130b9b237e0c5c19cc4c335cd5f1
#
_entry.id   b215130b9b237e0c5c19cc4c335cd5f1
#
_cell.length_a   1.000
_cell.length_b   1.000
_cell.length_c   1.000
_cell.angle_alpha   90.00
_cell.angle_beta   90.00
_cell.angle_gamma   90.00
#
_symmetry.space_group_name_H-M   'P 1'
#
loop_
_entity.id
_entity.type
_entity.pdbx_description
1 polymer ?
#
loop_
_entity_poly.entity_id
_entity_poly.type
_entity_poly.pdbx_seq_one_letter_code
_entity_poly.pdbx_strand_id
1 'polypeptide(L)'
;MKDRRKNKTKRKVLLTLYLAVCLVIIVAAYFHLSRIARNFNTEHLELITGLYAEKMNDSMEYLQNYVQEDIKMIRSMENAQPEEILEQLEKNLDKTVFGDIGFIMNDGEIYGSSCAVSDIKKKKLDEAALASDTSFNSDPYQSSRTGNMTMTVFVPVGDTSLVHTLYVSIMIENLRQLGEYELLQGKISIHLLKADSENFITCVSDNSGTSGSWNNLLLQQKYFQYDAGYSYNQWIKDMCSGKKDGRFSAIIRGEESTISYRSISVMPGWYVIVELTNKNISDITQQFSAWGGVYGSILVGFTMLYMLTIVLLEKKDKKMYMGLSTTDPLTGIL
;
A
#
# COMPACT_ATOMS: atom_id res chain seq x y z
N MET A 1 48.95 -39.26 34.87
CA MET A 1 47.59 -38.85 35.31
C MET A 1 47.27 -37.37 35.09
N LYS A 2 48.21 -36.46 35.25
CA LYS A 2 48.03 -35.01 35.04
C LYS A 2 47.67 -34.59 33.61
N ASP A 3 48.26 -35.21 32.61
CA ASP A 3 48.02 -34.85 31.17
C ASP A 3 46.61 -35.23 30.68
N ARG A 4 46.04 -36.33 31.19
CA ARG A 4 44.65 -36.74 30.83
C ARG A 4 43.60 -35.78 31.35
N ARG A 5 43.79 -35.18 32.54
CA ARG A 5 42.91 -34.16 33.10
C ARG A 5 42.97 -32.87 32.26
N LYS A 6 44.16 -32.49 31.83
CA LYS A 6 44.41 -31.27 31.01
C LYS A 6 43.72 -31.38 29.62
N ASN A 7 43.77 -32.55 28.96
CA ASN A 7 43.08 -32.77 27.69
C ASN A 7 41.54 -32.77 27.83
N LYS A 8 41.01 -33.31 28.93
CA LYS A 8 39.57 -33.30 29.20
C LYS A 8 39.04 -31.91 29.44
N THR A 9 39.81 -31.05 30.11
CA THR A 9 39.43 -29.64 30.33
C THR A 9 39.51 -28.81 29.04
N LYS A 10 40.58 -29.01 28.24
CA LYS A 10 40.71 -28.34 26.93
C LYS A 10 39.55 -28.66 25.98
N ARG A 11 39.09 -29.92 25.94
CA ARG A 11 37.93 -30.34 25.09
C ARG A 11 36.62 -29.74 25.58
N LYS A 12 36.40 -29.64 26.89
CA LYS A 12 35.21 -28.97 27.44
C LYS A 12 35.22 -27.48 27.10
N VAL A 13 36.34 -26.80 27.20
CA VAL A 13 36.48 -25.39 26.84
C VAL A 13 36.22 -25.20 25.34
N LEU A 14 36.77 -26.06 24.49
CA LEU A 14 36.55 -25.99 23.03
C LEU A 14 35.08 -26.19 22.66
N LEU A 15 34.40 -27.11 23.32
CA LEU A 15 32.98 -27.38 23.13
C LEU A 15 32.11 -26.18 23.57
N THR A 16 32.44 -25.60 24.73
CA THR A 16 31.73 -24.41 25.24
C THR A 16 31.92 -23.21 24.29
N LEU A 17 33.13 -23.02 23.78
CA LEU A 17 33.46 -21.96 22.83
C LEU A 17 32.68 -22.16 21.50
N TYR A 18 32.62 -23.40 21.03
CA TYR A 18 31.84 -23.73 19.80
C TYR A 18 30.34 -23.44 19.95
N LEU A 19 29.74 -23.84 21.09
CA LEU A 19 28.35 -23.55 21.39
C LEU A 19 28.08 -22.04 21.50
N ALA A 20 29.00 -21.30 22.12
CA ALA A 20 28.91 -19.84 22.20
C ALA A 20 28.95 -19.18 20.81
N VAL A 21 29.86 -19.63 19.93
CA VAL A 21 29.96 -19.13 18.55
C VAL A 21 28.68 -19.47 17.75
N CYS A 22 28.13 -20.67 17.86
CA CYS A 22 26.87 -21.04 17.24
C CYS A 22 25.71 -20.13 17.69
N LEU A 23 25.63 -19.85 19.01
CA LEU A 23 24.61 -18.95 19.55
C LEU A 23 24.73 -17.53 18.98
N VAL A 24 25.96 -17.01 18.89
CA VAL A 24 26.21 -15.68 18.29
C VAL A 24 25.79 -15.64 16.83
N ILE A 25 26.08 -16.70 16.06
CA ILE A 25 25.69 -16.79 14.65
C ILE A 25 24.15 -16.79 14.49
N ILE A 26 23.43 -17.53 15.37
CA ILE A 26 21.96 -17.59 15.33
C ILE A 26 21.35 -16.22 15.65
N VAL A 27 21.86 -15.56 16.69
CA VAL A 27 21.39 -14.23 17.06
C VAL A 27 21.69 -13.20 15.95
N ALA A 28 22.88 -13.26 15.35
CA ALA A 28 23.24 -12.39 14.23
C ALA A 28 22.36 -12.66 12.99
N ALA A 29 22.09 -13.93 12.67
CA ALA A 29 21.18 -14.32 11.58
C ALA A 29 19.75 -13.80 11.82
N TYR A 30 19.25 -13.90 13.04
CA TYR A 30 17.94 -13.37 13.42
C TYR A 30 17.85 -11.85 13.18
N PHE A 31 18.85 -11.08 13.67
CA PHE A 31 18.87 -9.64 13.46
C PHE A 31 19.00 -9.27 11.98
N HIS A 32 19.82 -10.01 11.24
CA HIS A 32 20.02 -9.77 9.81
C HIS A 32 18.75 -10.07 8.99
N LEU A 33 18.09 -11.20 9.26
CA LEU A 33 16.80 -11.55 8.64
C LEU A 33 15.70 -10.53 8.97
N SER A 34 15.63 -10.10 10.22
CA SER A 34 14.66 -9.07 10.63
C SER A 34 14.92 -7.71 9.94
N ARG A 35 16.17 -7.37 9.68
CA ARG A 35 16.55 -6.16 8.95
C ARG A 35 16.20 -6.26 7.45
N ILE A 36 16.51 -7.41 6.83
CA ILE A 36 16.16 -7.68 5.42
C ILE A 36 14.64 -7.64 5.26
N ALA A 37 13.87 -8.28 6.15
CA ALA A 37 12.41 -8.28 6.09
C ALA A 37 11.83 -6.86 6.20
N ARG A 38 12.37 -6.01 7.06
CA ARG A 38 11.96 -4.60 7.16
C ARG A 38 12.27 -3.81 5.90
N ASN A 39 13.47 -3.93 5.37
CA ASN A 39 13.85 -3.23 4.13
C ASN A 39 13.01 -3.71 2.94
N PHE A 40 12.79 -5.02 2.81
CA PHE A 40 11.96 -5.63 1.80
C PHE A 40 10.52 -5.07 1.82
N ASN A 41 9.91 -5.00 3.00
CA ASN A 41 8.55 -4.46 3.15
C ASN A 41 8.48 -2.98 2.76
N THR A 42 9.54 -2.22 2.99
CA THR A 42 9.58 -0.78 2.67
C THR A 42 9.74 -0.53 1.17
N GLU A 43 10.57 -1.29 0.48
CA GLU A 43 10.73 -1.23 -0.99
C GLU A 43 9.46 -1.71 -1.69
N HIS A 44 8.83 -2.76 -1.18
CA HIS A 44 7.55 -3.24 -1.69
C HIS A 44 6.42 -2.24 -1.50
N LEU A 45 6.40 -1.47 -0.41
CA LEU A 45 5.39 -0.45 -0.20
C LEU A 45 5.45 0.64 -1.28
N GLU A 46 6.65 1.08 -1.67
CA GLU A 46 6.83 2.03 -2.77
C GLU A 46 6.38 1.44 -4.11
N LEU A 47 6.71 0.16 -4.36
CA LEU A 47 6.26 -0.54 -5.56
C LEU A 47 4.73 -0.66 -5.59
N ILE A 48 4.12 -1.09 -4.48
CA ILE A 48 2.66 -1.19 -4.34
C ILE A 48 2.01 0.16 -4.58
N THR A 49 2.52 1.23 -3.94
CA THR A 49 2.00 2.59 -4.15
C THR A 49 2.10 3.01 -5.61
N GLY A 50 3.20 2.64 -6.28
CA GLY A 50 3.38 2.85 -7.72
C GLY A 50 2.34 2.13 -8.57
N LEU A 51 2.10 0.85 -8.32
CA LEU A 51 1.11 0.05 -9.03
C LEU A 51 -0.32 0.59 -8.84
N TYR A 52 -0.66 1.05 -7.63
CA TYR A 52 -1.96 1.67 -7.39
C TYR A 52 -2.11 3.00 -8.14
N ALA A 53 -1.06 3.82 -8.15
CA ALA A 53 -1.08 5.07 -8.91
C ALA A 53 -1.20 4.84 -10.43
N GLU A 54 -0.50 3.84 -10.96
CA GLU A 54 -0.59 3.43 -12.37
C GLU A 54 -2.01 2.93 -12.69
N LYS A 55 -2.57 2.05 -11.87
CA LYS A 55 -3.94 1.56 -12.07
C LYS A 55 -4.98 2.68 -11.98
N MET A 56 -4.76 3.69 -11.14
CA MET A 56 -5.61 4.89 -11.13
C MET A 56 -5.49 5.69 -12.42
N ASN A 57 -4.28 5.83 -12.97
CA ASN A 57 -4.08 6.46 -14.28
C ASN A 57 -4.85 5.70 -15.37
N ASP A 58 -4.70 4.38 -15.44
CA ASP A 58 -5.40 3.54 -16.42
C ASP A 58 -6.94 3.64 -16.29
N SER A 59 -7.42 3.66 -15.04
CA SER A 59 -8.84 3.81 -14.76
C SER A 59 -9.37 5.17 -15.23
N MET A 60 -8.64 6.23 -14.99
CA MET A 60 -9.01 7.59 -15.43
C MET A 60 -8.92 7.73 -16.95
N GLU A 61 -7.96 7.11 -17.60
CA GLU A 61 -7.86 7.05 -19.06
C GLU A 61 -9.04 6.30 -19.66
N TYR A 62 -9.43 5.16 -19.07
CA TYR A 62 -10.64 4.44 -19.45
C TYR A 62 -11.90 5.32 -19.35
N LEU A 63 -12.05 6.06 -18.24
CA LEU A 63 -13.17 6.97 -18.03
C LEU A 63 -13.19 8.10 -19.06
N GLN A 64 -12.04 8.67 -19.39
CA GLN A 64 -11.95 9.69 -20.43
C GLN A 64 -12.33 9.14 -21.81
N ASN A 65 -11.88 7.95 -22.15
CA ASN A 65 -12.25 7.28 -23.39
C ASN A 65 -13.75 6.98 -23.48
N TYR A 66 -14.34 6.54 -22.37
CA TYR A 66 -15.80 6.33 -22.28
C TYR A 66 -16.57 7.62 -22.56
N VAL A 67 -16.21 8.72 -21.93
CA VAL A 67 -16.81 10.04 -22.14
C VAL A 67 -16.64 10.51 -23.58
N GLN A 68 -15.50 10.21 -24.25
CA GLN A 68 -15.28 10.55 -25.64
C GLN A 68 -16.23 9.83 -26.62
N GLU A 69 -16.63 8.59 -26.31
CA GLU A 69 -17.65 7.88 -27.12
C GLU A 69 -19.03 8.55 -26.98
N ASP A 70 -19.41 8.96 -25.78
CA ASP A 70 -20.65 9.72 -25.56
C ASP A 70 -20.64 11.07 -26.30
N ILE A 71 -19.49 11.75 -26.34
CA ILE A 71 -19.32 12.99 -27.11
C ILE A 71 -19.54 12.74 -28.61
N LYS A 72 -19.01 11.67 -29.18
CA LYS A 72 -19.24 11.32 -30.58
C LYS A 72 -20.74 11.07 -30.86
N MET A 73 -21.42 10.40 -29.93
CA MET A 73 -22.85 10.19 -29.99
C MET A 73 -23.61 11.52 -29.99
N ILE A 74 -23.34 12.42 -29.05
CA ILE A 74 -23.96 13.76 -28.97
C ILE A 74 -23.78 14.52 -30.29
N ARG A 75 -22.55 14.54 -30.84
CA ARG A 75 -22.27 15.20 -32.13
C ARG A 75 -23.06 14.62 -33.28
N SER A 76 -23.43 13.35 -33.24
CA SER A 76 -24.28 12.73 -34.27
C SER A 76 -25.77 13.07 -34.14
N MET A 77 -26.17 13.67 -33.02
CA MET A 77 -27.55 14.01 -32.68
C MET A 77 -27.86 15.51 -32.87
N GLU A 78 -27.34 16.14 -33.91
CA GLU A 78 -27.41 17.61 -34.16
C GLU A 78 -28.77 18.25 -34.02
N ASN A 79 -29.87 17.52 -34.31
CA ASN A 79 -31.25 18.00 -34.27
C ASN A 79 -32.11 17.36 -33.15
N ALA A 80 -31.48 16.62 -32.22
CA ALA A 80 -32.23 15.97 -31.16
C ALA A 80 -32.62 16.99 -30.06
N GLN A 81 -33.77 16.73 -29.43
CA GLN A 81 -34.15 17.50 -28.25
C GLN A 81 -33.23 17.14 -27.06
N PRO A 82 -33.00 18.09 -26.13
CA PRO A 82 -32.15 17.84 -24.99
C PRO A 82 -32.53 16.59 -24.16
N GLU A 83 -33.83 16.34 -24.04
CA GLU A 83 -34.37 15.19 -23.32
C GLU A 83 -33.98 13.86 -24.00
N GLU A 84 -33.98 13.83 -25.34
CA GLU A 84 -33.59 12.65 -26.13
C GLU A 84 -32.07 12.37 -25.95
N ILE A 85 -31.27 13.41 -25.92
CA ILE A 85 -29.82 13.29 -25.66
C ILE A 85 -29.59 12.71 -24.25
N LEU A 86 -30.28 13.25 -23.23
CA LEU A 86 -30.15 12.79 -21.85
C LEU A 86 -30.59 11.33 -21.72
N GLU A 87 -31.70 10.93 -22.33
CA GLU A 87 -32.19 9.54 -22.31
C GLU A 87 -31.14 8.56 -22.87
N GLN A 88 -30.48 8.93 -23.98
CA GLN A 88 -29.45 8.09 -24.57
C GLN A 88 -28.19 8.01 -23.69
N LEU A 89 -27.77 9.10 -23.09
CA LEU A 89 -26.65 9.14 -22.13
C LEU A 89 -26.95 8.26 -20.92
N GLU A 90 -28.13 8.38 -20.32
CA GLU A 90 -28.51 7.59 -19.14
C GLU A 90 -28.64 6.10 -19.46
N LYS A 91 -29.07 5.75 -20.70
CA LYS A 91 -29.17 4.36 -21.15
C LYS A 91 -27.80 3.72 -21.32
N ASN A 92 -26.80 4.48 -21.77
CA ASN A 92 -25.43 4.00 -21.94
C ASN A 92 -24.60 4.01 -20.63
N LEU A 93 -25.08 4.74 -19.62
CA LEU A 93 -24.34 4.93 -18.38
C LEU A 93 -24.08 3.63 -17.65
N ASP A 94 -22.81 3.31 -17.44
CA ASP A 94 -22.40 2.24 -16.52
C ASP A 94 -22.56 2.71 -15.06
N LYS A 95 -23.73 2.39 -14.51
CA LYS A 95 -24.10 2.78 -13.12
C LYS A 95 -23.26 2.10 -12.03
N THR A 96 -22.43 1.13 -12.39
CA THR A 96 -21.51 0.51 -11.43
C THR A 96 -20.29 1.40 -11.15
N VAL A 97 -19.91 2.22 -12.13
CA VAL A 97 -18.76 3.13 -12.05
C VAL A 97 -19.20 4.57 -11.81
N PHE A 98 -20.19 5.01 -12.58
CA PHE A 98 -20.65 6.40 -12.60
C PHE A 98 -21.88 6.62 -11.70
N GLY A 99 -21.91 7.77 -11.05
CA GLY A 99 -23.07 8.18 -10.26
C GLY A 99 -24.15 8.86 -11.08
N ASP A 100 -23.76 9.86 -11.87
CA ASP A 100 -24.65 10.66 -12.69
C ASP A 100 -23.95 11.09 -13.98
N ILE A 101 -24.74 11.29 -15.04
CA ILE A 101 -24.32 11.88 -16.31
C ILE A 101 -25.28 12.99 -16.70
N GLY A 102 -24.78 13.98 -17.41
CA GLY A 102 -25.59 15.05 -17.98
C GLY A 102 -24.73 16.02 -18.76
N PHE A 103 -25.32 17.13 -19.20
CA PHE A 103 -24.63 18.11 -20.02
C PHE A 103 -25.10 19.55 -19.73
N ILE A 104 -24.27 20.48 -20.15
CA ILE A 104 -24.53 21.92 -20.08
C ILE A 104 -24.65 22.42 -21.51
N MET A 105 -25.72 23.12 -21.80
CA MET A 105 -25.99 23.73 -23.11
C MET A 105 -25.14 25.01 -23.29
N ASN A 106 -25.02 25.49 -24.52
CA ASN A 106 -24.34 26.75 -24.84
C ASN A 106 -24.97 27.98 -24.19
N ASP A 107 -26.25 27.93 -23.86
CA ASP A 107 -26.98 29.00 -23.15
C ASP A 107 -26.86 28.90 -21.62
N GLY A 108 -26.16 27.85 -21.11
CA GLY A 108 -25.96 27.60 -19.69
C GLY A 108 -27.06 26.74 -19.01
N GLU A 109 -28.05 26.25 -19.77
CA GLU A 109 -29.01 25.33 -19.22
C GLU A 109 -28.36 23.96 -18.95
N ILE A 110 -28.70 23.35 -17.79
CA ILE A 110 -28.09 22.09 -17.33
C ILE A 110 -29.11 20.98 -17.37
N TYR A 111 -28.79 19.91 -18.04
CA TYR A 111 -29.58 18.67 -18.14
C TYR A 111 -28.91 17.53 -17.41
N GLY A 112 -29.69 16.79 -16.63
CA GLY A 112 -29.21 15.67 -15.82
C GLY A 112 -30.13 15.37 -14.65
N SER A 113 -29.71 14.50 -13.71
CA SER A 113 -30.50 14.27 -12.52
C SER A 113 -30.64 15.55 -11.68
N SER A 114 -31.80 15.73 -11.06
CA SER A 114 -32.12 16.96 -10.26
C SER A 114 -31.09 17.21 -9.15
N CYS A 115 -30.54 16.15 -8.57
CA CYS A 115 -29.51 16.25 -7.54
C CYS A 115 -28.17 16.71 -8.11
N ALA A 116 -27.73 16.13 -9.23
CA ALA A 116 -26.49 16.52 -9.89
C ALA A 116 -26.55 17.97 -10.36
N VAL A 117 -27.65 18.39 -10.97
CA VAL A 117 -27.88 19.79 -11.40
C VAL A 117 -27.80 20.74 -10.21
N SER A 118 -28.41 20.37 -9.08
CA SER A 118 -28.35 21.18 -7.84
C SER A 118 -26.93 21.29 -7.29
N ASP A 119 -26.17 20.21 -7.29
CA ASP A 119 -24.79 20.20 -6.78
C ASP A 119 -23.87 21.04 -7.68
N ILE A 120 -24.00 20.91 -9.01
CA ILE A 120 -23.24 21.68 -10.00
C ILE A 120 -23.47 23.18 -9.79
N LYS A 121 -24.73 23.60 -9.75
CA LYS A 121 -25.10 25.02 -9.52
C LYS A 121 -24.62 25.56 -8.18
N LYS A 122 -24.82 24.79 -7.10
CA LYS A 122 -24.35 25.18 -5.76
C LYS A 122 -22.86 25.41 -5.69
N LYS A 123 -22.08 24.65 -6.45
CA LYS A 123 -20.62 24.72 -6.47
C LYS A 123 -20.09 25.64 -7.57
N LYS A 124 -20.96 26.25 -8.38
CA LYS A 124 -20.61 27.08 -9.54
C LYS A 124 -19.72 26.35 -10.55
N LEU A 125 -19.92 25.06 -10.69
CA LEU A 125 -19.16 24.23 -11.61
C LEU A 125 -19.62 24.43 -13.06
N ASP A 126 -20.86 24.84 -13.25
CA ASP A 126 -21.44 25.29 -14.52
C ASP A 126 -20.70 26.53 -15.08
N GLU A 127 -20.51 27.56 -14.25
CA GLU A 127 -19.76 28.74 -14.63
C GLU A 127 -18.31 28.38 -15.05
N ALA A 128 -17.66 27.49 -14.30
CA ALA A 128 -16.32 27.01 -14.60
C ALA A 128 -16.28 26.19 -15.90
N ALA A 129 -17.30 25.36 -16.14
CA ALA A 129 -17.41 24.52 -17.33
C ALA A 129 -17.61 25.35 -18.60
N LEU A 130 -18.47 26.37 -18.54
CA LEU A 130 -18.71 27.30 -19.66
C LEU A 130 -17.50 28.19 -19.97
N ALA A 131 -16.65 28.44 -18.97
CA ALA A 131 -15.44 29.23 -19.14
C ALA A 131 -14.22 28.40 -19.61
N SER A 132 -14.34 27.09 -19.72
CA SER A 132 -13.23 26.19 -20.02
C SER A 132 -13.36 25.52 -21.37
N ASP A 133 -12.37 25.70 -22.23
CA ASP A 133 -12.22 24.98 -23.50
C ASP A 133 -11.50 23.64 -23.34
N THR A 134 -11.12 23.27 -22.13
CA THR A 134 -10.39 22.03 -21.82
C THR A 134 -11.11 21.21 -20.77
N SER A 135 -10.93 19.90 -20.84
CA SER A 135 -11.44 18.98 -19.82
C SER A 135 -10.83 19.28 -18.46
N PHE A 136 -11.65 19.25 -17.42
CA PHE A 136 -11.19 19.41 -16.05
C PHE A 136 -12.01 18.55 -15.08
N ASN A 137 -11.44 18.33 -13.89
CA ASN A 137 -12.09 17.62 -12.80
C ASN A 137 -12.44 18.62 -11.70
N SER A 138 -13.65 18.52 -11.16
CA SER A 138 -14.02 19.31 -9.98
C SER A 138 -13.21 18.91 -8.77
N ASP A 139 -13.17 19.78 -7.77
CA ASP A 139 -12.80 19.38 -6.43
C ASP A 139 -13.79 18.33 -5.89
N PRO A 140 -13.34 17.42 -5.02
CA PRO A 140 -14.25 16.52 -4.35
C PRO A 140 -15.31 17.26 -3.53
N TYR A 141 -16.55 16.81 -3.64
CA TYR A 141 -17.66 17.36 -2.86
C TYR A 141 -18.59 16.24 -2.38
N GLN A 142 -19.37 16.53 -1.37
CA GLN A 142 -20.39 15.62 -0.90
C GLN A 142 -21.62 15.72 -1.79
N SER A 143 -22.01 14.63 -2.45
CA SER A 143 -23.20 14.59 -3.29
C SER A 143 -24.46 14.73 -2.47
N SER A 144 -25.38 15.61 -2.90
CA SER A 144 -26.70 15.77 -2.28
C SER A 144 -27.56 14.51 -2.39
N ARG A 145 -27.31 13.67 -3.40
CA ARG A 145 -28.06 12.44 -3.66
C ARG A 145 -27.65 11.30 -2.75
N THR A 146 -26.34 11.07 -2.62
CA THR A 146 -25.83 9.86 -1.96
C THR A 146 -25.18 10.14 -0.62
N GLY A 147 -24.82 11.39 -0.34
CA GLY A 147 -23.99 11.77 0.80
C GLY A 147 -22.52 11.36 0.65
N ASN A 148 -22.14 10.66 -0.43
CA ASN A 148 -20.79 10.19 -0.66
C ASN A 148 -19.92 11.29 -1.28
N MET A 149 -18.62 11.17 -1.07
CA MET A 149 -17.65 12.03 -1.75
C MET A 149 -17.66 11.71 -3.24
N THR A 150 -17.85 12.74 -4.05
CA THR A 150 -18.04 12.67 -5.50
C THR A 150 -17.12 13.69 -6.17
N MET A 151 -16.66 13.37 -7.34
CA MET A 151 -15.94 14.25 -8.24
C MET A 151 -16.69 14.27 -9.56
N THR A 152 -16.76 15.41 -10.22
CA THR A 152 -17.36 15.52 -11.55
C THR A 152 -16.28 15.86 -12.58
N VAL A 153 -16.26 15.10 -13.64
CA VAL A 153 -15.41 15.32 -14.81
C VAL A 153 -16.22 16.10 -15.84
N PHE A 154 -15.69 17.19 -16.34
CA PHE A 154 -16.26 18.04 -17.38
C PHE A 154 -15.43 17.92 -18.64
N VAL A 155 -16.08 17.67 -19.76
CA VAL A 155 -15.41 17.51 -21.06
C VAL A 155 -16.15 18.34 -22.10
N PRO A 156 -15.50 19.35 -22.72
CA PRO A 156 -16.11 20.15 -23.77
C PRO A 156 -16.47 19.30 -24.99
N VAL A 157 -17.66 19.52 -25.52
CA VAL A 157 -18.14 18.79 -26.70
C VAL A 157 -17.62 19.40 -28.01
N GLY A 158 -17.35 20.72 -28.01
CA GLY A 158 -16.82 21.47 -29.16
C GLY A 158 -17.90 22.20 -29.97
N ASP A 159 -17.44 23.04 -30.89
CA ASP A 159 -18.21 24.15 -31.51
C ASP A 159 -19.41 23.79 -32.40
N THR A 160 -19.63 22.53 -32.71
CA THR A 160 -20.68 22.09 -33.67
C THR A 160 -21.93 21.58 -32.98
N SER A 161 -22.00 21.58 -31.66
CA SER A 161 -23.09 21.02 -30.87
C SER A 161 -23.90 22.09 -30.15
N LEU A 162 -25.16 21.83 -29.89
CA LEU A 162 -25.99 22.58 -28.95
C LEU A 162 -25.48 22.42 -27.51
N VAL A 163 -24.81 21.31 -27.26
CA VAL A 163 -24.21 20.97 -25.97
C VAL A 163 -22.78 21.57 -25.89
N HIS A 164 -22.54 22.38 -24.88
CA HIS A 164 -21.23 22.95 -24.61
C HIS A 164 -20.30 21.93 -23.92
N THR A 165 -20.77 21.31 -22.84
CA THR A 165 -19.95 20.44 -22.00
C THR A 165 -20.74 19.24 -21.54
N LEU A 166 -20.20 18.05 -21.73
CA LEU A 166 -20.66 16.82 -21.09
C LEU A 166 -20.04 16.71 -19.70
N TYR A 167 -20.82 16.31 -18.69
CA TYR A 167 -20.29 16.01 -17.37
C TYR A 167 -20.67 14.61 -16.91
N VAL A 168 -19.77 13.99 -16.15
CA VAL A 168 -19.98 12.69 -15.52
C VAL A 168 -19.51 12.76 -14.08
N SER A 169 -20.38 12.37 -13.16
CA SER A 169 -20.07 12.33 -11.73
C SER A 169 -19.65 10.93 -11.30
N ILE A 170 -18.56 10.85 -10.56
CA ILE A 170 -17.95 9.60 -10.10
C ILE A 170 -17.83 9.63 -8.59
N MET A 171 -18.30 8.60 -7.91
CA MET A 171 -18.01 8.43 -6.50
C MET A 171 -16.53 8.08 -6.33
N ILE A 172 -15.82 8.82 -5.47
CA ILE A 172 -14.38 8.62 -5.26
C ILE A 172 -14.11 7.23 -4.70
N GLU A 173 -15.05 6.67 -3.96
CA GLU A 173 -14.98 5.29 -3.47
C GLU A 173 -14.94 4.26 -4.62
N ASN A 174 -15.73 4.46 -5.66
CA ASN A 174 -15.68 3.59 -6.85
C ASN A 174 -14.31 3.70 -7.55
N LEU A 175 -13.78 4.91 -7.63
CA LEU A 175 -12.45 5.15 -8.18
C LEU A 175 -11.38 4.39 -7.37
N ARG A 176 -11.48 4.41 -6.04
CA ARG A 176 -10.59 3.68 -5.14
C ARG A 176 -10.69 2.16 -5.35
N GLN A 177 -11.91 1.63 -5.45
CA GLN A 177 -12.15 0.19 -5.66
C GLN A 177 -11.61 -0.31 -6.99
N LEU A 178 -11.66 0.51 -8.04
CA LEU A 178 -11.01 0.17 -9.32
C LEU A 178 -9.49 -0.06 -9.16
N GLY A 179 -8.88 0.58 -8.16
CA GLY A 179 -7.46 0.43 -7.81
C GLY A 179 -7.14 -0.79 -6.94
N GLU A 180 -8.09 -1.44 -6.29
CA GLU A 180 -7.79 -2.50 -5.30
C GLU A 180 -7.20 -3.76 -5.91
N TYR A 181 -6.19 -4.31 -5.22
CA TYR A 181 -5.66 -5.64 -5.46
C TYR A 181 -6.12 -6.57 -4.32
N GLU A 182 -6.86 -7.63 -4.66
CA GLU A 182 -7.39 -8.62 -3.69
C GLU A 182 -6.31 -9.22 -2.78
N LEU A 183 -5.08 -9.38 -3.29
CA LEU A 183 -3.95 -9.97 -2.58
C LEU A 183 -3.51 -9.21 -1.31
N LEU A 184 -3.90 -7.94 -1.18
CA LEU A 184 -3.45 -7.06 -0.11
C LEU A 184 -4.59 -6.55 0.77
N GLN A 185 -5.83 -7.01 0.52
CA GLN A 185 -7.01 -6.63 1.30
C GLN A 185 -6.79 -6.88 2.79
N GLY A 186 -7.04 -5.85 3.58
CA GLY A 186 -6.95 -5.89 5.05
C GLY A 186 -5.53 -5.85 5.62
N LYS A 187 -4.48 -5.77 4.78
CA LYS A 187 -3.08 -5.65 5.25
C LYS A 187 -2.50 -4.26 5.07
N ILE A 188 -3.02 -3.52 4.11
CA ILE A 188 -2.64 -2.13 3.84
C ILE A 188 -3.88 -1.27 3.81
N SER A 189 -3.74 0.00 4.16
CA SER A 189 -4.80 0.99 4.00
C SER A 189 -4.45 1.89 2.83
N ILE A 190 -5.43 2.10 1.93
CA ILE A 190 -5.26 2.92 0.73
C ILE A 190 -6.11 4.16 0.86
N HIS A 191 -5.50 5.29 0.60
CA HIS A 191 -6.16 6.58 0.65
C HIS A 191 -5.93 7.33 -0.65
N LEU A 192 -6.97 8.01 -1.14
CA LEU A 192 -6.86 9.00 -2.20
C LEU A 192 -6.92 10.38 -1.58
N LEU A 193 -5.91 11.17 -1.86
CA LEU A 193 -5.79 12.53 -1.33
C LEU A 193 -5.64 13.52 -2.47
N LYS A 194 -6.39 14.62 -2.39
CA LYS A 194 -6.16 15.80 -3.22
C LYS A 194 -5.46 16.86 -2.40
N ALA A 195 -4.31 17.32 -2.89
CA ALA A 195 -3.55 18.44 -2.37
C ALA A 195 -3.73 19.63 -3.30
N ASP A 196 -3.97 20.81 -2.74
CA ASP A 196 -3.86 22.09 -3.46
C ASP A 196 -2.56 22.80 -3.07
N SER A 197 -2.41 24.06 -3.50
CA SER A 197 -1.22 24.84 -3.22
C SER A 197 -0.98 25.14 -1.73
N GLU A 198 -1.98 24.96 -0.87
CA GLU A 198 -1.91 25.36 0.53
C GLU A 198 -2.39 24.28 1.49
N ASN A 199 -3.32 23.40 1.07
CA ASN A 199 -3.99 22.45 1.97
C ASN A 199 -4.25 21.10 1.31
N PHE A 200 -4.47 20.08 2.14
CA PHE A 200 -5.08 18.82 1.72
C PHE A 200 -6.59 18.94 1.75
N ILE A 201 -7.25 18.75 0.61
CA ILE A 201 -8.69 18.96 0.52
C ILE A 201 -9.46 17.73 0.99
N THR A 202 -9.15 16.58 0.48
CA THR A 202 -9.97 15.40 0.73
C THR A 202 -9.18 14.13 0.73
N CYS A 203 -9.65 13.21 1.52
CA CYS A 203 -9.18 11.86 1.51
C CYS A 203 -10.32 10.87 1.61
N VAL A 204 -10.27 9.83 0.81
CA VAL A 204 -11.12 8.64 0.93
C VAL A 204 -10.24 7.50 1.36
N SER A 205 -10.60 6.87 2.48
CA SER A 205 -9.90 5.72 3.03
C SER A 205 -10.65 4.43 2.78
N ASP A 206 -9.92 3.32 2.76
CA ASP A 206 -10.54 2.02 2.79
C ASP A 206 -11.30 1.78 4.12
N ASN A 207 -12.26 0.85 4.07
CA ASN A 207 -13.16 0.57 5.19
C ASN A 207 -12.54 -0.34 6.27
N SER A 208 -11.25 -0.39 6.43
CA SER A 208 -10.61 -1.24 7.43
C SER A 208 -10.92 -0.83 8.90
N GLY A 209 -12.16 -0.43 9.16
CA GLY A 209 -12.64 -0.01 10.49
C GLY A 209 -12.22 1.39 10.92
N THR A 210 -11.51 2.10 10.08
CA THR A 210 -10.99 3.45 10.33
C THR A 210 -11.60 4.51 9.42
N SER A 211 -12.71 4.18 8.74
CA SER A 211 -13.45 5.09 7.88
C SER A 211 -13.79 6.39 8.62
N GLY A 212 -13.30 7.49 8.16
CA GLY A 212 -13.42 8.80 8.78
C GLY A 212 -12.11 9.36 9.34
N SER A 213 -11.06 8.55 9.46
CA SER A 213 -9.81 9.01 10.06
C SER A 213 -9.03 9.98 9.19
N TRP A 214 -9.15 9.84 7.87
CA TRP A 214 -8.42 10.67 6.92
C TRP A 214 -9.27 11.79 6.32
N ASN A 215 -10.58 11.83 6.60
CA ASN A 215 -11.50 12.83 6.04
C ASN A 215 -11.13 14.28 6.38
N ASN A 216 -10.32 14.48 7.41
CA ASN A 216 -9.77 15.78 7.73
C ASN A 216 -8.34 15.65 8.26
N LEU A 217 -7.39 15.52 7.37
CA LEU A 217 -5.95 15.44 7.69
C LEU A 217 -5.45 16.61 8.53
N LEU A 218 -5.97 17.82 8.31
CA LEU A 218 -5.61 18.99 9.09
C LEU A 218 -5.98 18.84 10.57
N LEU A 219 -7.13 18.23 10.87
CA LEU A 219 -7.53 17.95 12.25
C LEU A 219 -6.78 16.76 12.87
N GLN A 220 -6.31 15.86 12.04
CA GLN A 220 -5.65 14.63 12.49
C GLN A 220 -4.14 14.72 12.60
N GLN A 221 -3.52 15.71 11.97
CA GLN A 221 -2.06 15.92 12.08
C GLN A 221 -1.54 15.88 13.53
N LYS A 222 -2.38 16.34 14.49
CA LYS A 222 -2.05 16.31 15.92
C LYS A 222 -1.92 14.90 16.51
N TYR A 223 -2.44 13.90 15.82
CA TYR A 223 -2.34 12.50 16.24
C TYR A 223 -1.18 11.77 15.57
N PHE A 224 -0.48 12.43 14.64
CA PHE A 224 0.68 11.89 13.97
C PHE A 224 1.95 12.32 14.70
N GLN A 225 2.73 11.35 15.14
CA GLN A 225 4.08 11.59 15.67
C GLN A 225 5.06 11.16 14.59
N TYR A 226 5.62 12.13 13.89
CA TYR A 226 6.54 11.88 12.77
C TYR A 226 7.92 11.48 13.28
N ASP A 227 8.62 10.64 12.51
CA ASP A 227 10.00 10.30 12.75
C ASP A 227 10.92 11.53 12.69
N ALA A 228 12.11 11.39 13.29
CA ALA A 228 13.10 12.46 13.34
C ALA A 228 13.48 12.97 11.93
N GLY A 229 13.28 14.27 11.71
CA GLY A 229 13.61 14.92 10.43
C GLY A 229 12.45 15.06 9.45
N TYR A 230 11.26 14.54 9.77
CA TYR A 230 10.04 14.76 9.00
C TYR A 230 8.99 15.48 9.83
N SER A 231 8.03 16.13 9.21
CA SER A 231 6.94 16.83 9.88
C SER A 231 5.73 16.97 8.96
N TYR A 232 4.59 17.29 9.55
CA TYR A 232 3.39 17.60 8.78
C TYR A 232 3.61 18.74 7.77
N ASN A 233 4.29 19.80 8.17
CA ASN A 233 4.60 20.91 7.27
C ASN A 233 5.50 20.50 6.10
N GLN A 234 6.45 19.59 6.34
CA GLN A 234 7.29 19.06 5.27
C GLN A 234 6.45 18.21 4.30
N TRP A 235 5.53 17.40 4.81
CA TRP A 235 4.62 16.59 4.01
C TRP A 235 3.71 17.46 3.13
N ILE A 236 3.05 18.49 3.71
CA ILE A 236 2.27 19.46 2.94
C ILE A 236 3.13 20.09 1.85
N LYS A 237 4.30 20.59 2.22
CA LYS A 237 5.22 21.23 1.27
C LYS A 237 5.59 20.31 0.12
N ASP A 238 5.92 19.05 0.41
CA ASP A 238 6.28 18.06 -0.59
C ASP A 238 5.12 17.84 -1.59
N MET A 239 3.91 17.62 -1.10
CA MET A 239 2.75 17.33 -1.95
C MET A 239 2.25 18.57 -2.69
N CYS A 240 2.13 19.71 -2.02
CA CYS A 240 1.67 20.95 -2.65
C CYS A 240 2.71 21.53 -3.64
N SER A 241 3.99 21.18 -3.51
CA SER A 241 5.02 21.50 -4.51
C SER A 241 5.03 20.58 -5.72
N GLY A 242 4.14 19.59 -5.77
CA GLY A 242 4.05 18.64 -6.86
C GLY A 242 5.13 17.54 -6.83
N LYS A 243 5.71 17.25 -5.66
CA LYS A 243 6.64 16.12 -5.51
C LYS A 243 5.93 14.83 -5.88
N LYS A 244 6.48 14.08 -6.83
CA LYS A 244 5.82 12.94 -7.45
C LYS A 244 5.61 11.76 -6.51
N ASP A 245 6.56 11.52 -5.61
CA ASP A 245 6.53 10.38 -4.68
C ASP A 245 7.31 10.70 -3.41
N GLY A 246 7.10 9.91 -2.39
CA GLY A 246 7.85 9.99 -1.16
C GLY A 246 7.37 8.98 -0.14
N ARG A 247 8.13 8.94 0.96
CA ARG A 247 7.88 8.01 2.06
C ARG A 247 8.27 8.65 3.38
N PHE A 248 7.55 8.34 4.42
CA PHE A 248 7.90 8.67 5.80
C PHE A 248 7.28 7.65 6.76
N SER A 249 7.78 7.61 8.00
CA SER A 249 7.18 6.86 9.08
C SER A 249 6.59 7.81 10.11
N ALA A 250 5.50 7.37 10.73
CA ALA A 250 4.85 8.11 11.79
C ALA A 250 4.13 7.14 12.74
N ILE A 251 3.96 7.56 13.99
CA ILE A 251 3.03 6.90 14.92
C ILE A 251 1.66 7.52 14.70
N ILE A 252 0.72 6.70 14.22
CA ILE A 252 -0.66 7.08 13.96
C ILE A 252 -1.55 6.32 14.93
N ARG A 253 -2.26 7.05 15.81
CA ARG A 253 -3.13 6.43 16.85
C ARG A 253 -2.41 5.43 17.77
N GLY A 254 -1.14 5.66 18.02
CA GLY A 254 -0.31 4.78 18.88
C GLY A 254 0.27 3.57 18.16
N GLU A 255 0.00 3.40 16.87
CA GLU A 255 0.60 2.37 16.03
C GLU A 255 1.64 3.00 15.08
N GLU A 256 2.83 2.43 15.04
CA GLU A 256 3.87 2.84 14.11
C GLU A 256 3.48 2.37 12.70
N SER A 257 3.41 3.32 11.78
CA SER A 257 3.03 3.11 10.38
C SER A 257 4.08 3.67 9.45
N THR A 258 4.31 2.99 8.34
CA THR A 258 5.05 3.52 7.20
C THR A 258 4.07 3.94 6.12
N ILE A 259 4.24 5.15 5.64
CA ILE A 259 3.38 5.77 4.63
C ILE A 259 4.22 6.00 3.39
N SER A 260 3.70 5.55 2.25
CA SER A 260 4.22 5.86 0.93
C SER A 260 3.16 6.59 0.13
N TYR A 261 3.55 7.59 -0.65
CA TYR A 261 2.64 8.32 -1.51
C TYR A 261 3.19 8.50 -2.92
N ARG A 262 2.28 8.55 -3.89
CA ARG A 262 2.61 8.79 -5.29
C ARG A 262 1.54 9.61 -5.98
N SER A 263 1.95 10.58 -6.81
CA SER A 263 1.04 11.39 -7.60
C SER A 263 0.39 10.57 -8.72
N ILE A 264 -0.88 10.88 -9.01
CA ILE A 264 -1.64 10.36 -10.14
C ILE A 264 -1.42 11.33 -11.31
N SER A 265 -0.74 10.89 -12.38
CA SER A 265 -0.28 11.79 -13.43
C SER A 265 -1.41 12.43 -14.23
N VAL A 266 -2.50 11.71 -14.44
CA VAL A 266 -3.71 12.19 -15.17
C VAL A 266 -4.64 13.03 -14.32
N MET A 267 -4.37 13.15 -13.03
CA MET A 267 -5.16 13.93 -12.07
C MET A 267 -4.24 14.86 -11.27
N PRO A 268 -3.95 16.05 -11.78
CA PRO A 268 -3.05 16.99 -11.10
C PRO A 268 -3.48 17.28 -9.65
N GLY A 269 -2.53 17.21 -8.73
CA GLY A 269 -2.76 17.40 -7.31
C GLY A 269 -3.33 16.18 -6.57
N TRP A 270 -3.61 15.08 -7.25
CA TRP A 270 -4.06 13.85 -6.63
C TRP A 270 -2.93 12.89 -6.34
N TYR A 271 -3.05 12.20 -5.22
CA TYR A 271 -2.07 11.25 -4.71
C TYR A 271 -2.77 9.98 -4.23
N VAL A 272 -2.16 8.86 -4.55
CA VAL A 272 -2.38 7.59 -3.84
C VAL A 272 -1.47 7.57 -2.64
N ILE A 273 -2.02 7.25 -1.49
CA ILE A 273 -1.30 7.06 -0.24
C ILE A 273 -1.55 5.63 0.21
N VAL A 274 -0.50 4.92 0.50
CA VAL A 274 -0.55 3.57 1.05
C VAL A 274 0.07 3.60 2.44
N GLU A 275 -0.73 3.19 3.43
CA GLU A 275 -0.31 3.06 4.82
C GLU A 275 -0.13 1.57 5.15
N LEU A 276 1.02 1.24 5.73
CA LEU A 276 1.34 -0.07 6.25
C LEU A 276 1.70 0.04 7.73
N THR A 277 0.87 -0.51 8.60
CA THR A 277 1.14 -0.52 10.03
C THR A 277 2.19 -1.57 10.40
N ASN A 278 3.01 -1.29 11.40
CA ASN A 278 4.02 -2.24 11.87
C ASN A 278 3.42 -3.53 12.40
N LYS A 279 2.17 -3.52 12.88
CA LYS A 279 1.44 -4.72 13.26
C LYS A 279 1.28 -5.66 12.06
N ASN A 280 0.87 -5.15 10.91
CA ASN A 280 0.73 -5.94 9.68
C ASN A 280 2.09 -6.39 9.13
N ILE A 281 3.14 -5.57 9.28
CA ILE A 281 4.53 -5.96 9.01
C ILE A 281 4.97 -7.07 9.96
N SER A 282 4.65 -6.94 11.24
CA SER A 282 4.97 -7.93 12.27
C SER A 282 4.39 -9.30 11.94
N ASP A 283 3.16 -9.39 11.48
CA ASP A 283 2.51 -10.66 11.15
C ASP A 283 3.20 -11.37 9.97
N ILE A 284 3.61 -10.62 8.95
CA ILE A 284 4.36 -11.16 7.82
C ILE A 284 5.79 -11.54 8.26
N THR A 285 6.45 -10.66 9.02
CA THR A 285 7.81 -10.87 9.51
C THR A 285 7.86 -11.98 10.56
N GLN A 286 6.82 -12.13 11.37
CA GLN A 286 6.71 -13.17 12.39
C GLN A 286 6.61 -14.57 11.76
N GLN A 287 5.92 -14.72 10.64
CA GLN A 287 5.93 -15.98 9.89
C GLN A 287 7.34 -16.31 9.36
N PHE A 288 8.05 -15.34 8.76
CA PHE A 288 9.43 -15.55 8.30
C PHE A 288 10.40 -15.82 9.46
N SER A 289 10.25 -15.11 10.58
CA SER A 289 11.10 -15.30 11.76
C SER A 289 10.79 -16.62 12.47
N ALA A 290 9.54 -17.06 12.52
CA ALA A 290 9.14 -18.36 13.04
C ALA A 290 9.79 -19.50 12.23
N TRP A 291 9.75 -19.45 10.91
CA TRP A 291 10.43 -20.41 10.05
C TRP A 291 11.95 -20.34 10.18
N GLY A 292 12.55 -19.16 10.27
CA GLY A 292 13.96 -18.96 10.55
C GLY A 292 14.38 -19.54 11.91
N GLY A 293 13.54 -19.39 12.92
CA GLY A 293 13.72 -20.00 14.24
C GLY A 293 13.63 -21.52 14.22
N VAL A 294 12.68 -22.08 13.46
CA VAL A 294 12.54 -23.54 13.27
C VAL A 294 13.76 -24.12 12.58
N TYR A 295 14.20 -23.55 11.45
CA TYR A 295 15.40 -24.00 10.73
C TYR A 295 16.67 -23.86 11.57
N GLY A 296 16.80 -22.75 12.31
CA GLY A 296 17.92 -22.53 13.25
C GLY A 296 17.94 -23.58 14.35
N SER A 297 16.78 -23.90 14.95
CA SER A 297 16.67 -24.92 16.01
C SER A 297 16.99 -26.32 15.49
N ILE A 298 16.57 -26.65 14.26
CA ILE A 298 16.90 -27.92 13.60
C ILE A 298 18.41 -28.02 13.40
N LEU A 299 19.07 -26.96 12.90
CA LEU A 299 20.51 -26.94 12.67
C LEU A 299 21.29 -27.15 13.97
N VAL A 300 20.87 -26.48 15.03
CA VAL A 300 21.46 -26.65 16.39
C VAL A 300 21.25 -28.06 16.89
N GLY A 301 20.05 -28.63 16.74
CA GLY A 301 19.75 -30.01 17.10
C GLY A 301 20.64 -31.03 16.37
N PHE A 302 20.79 -30.89 15.07
CA PHE A 302 21.70 -31.74 14.28
C PHE A 302 23.16 -31.60 14.69
N THR A 303 23.61 -30.40 15.00
CA THR A 303 24.98 -30.13 15.45
C THR A 303 25.24 -30.78 16.82
N MET A 304 24.27 -30.68 17.74
CA MET A 304 24.37 -31.35 19.04
C MET A 304 24.38 -32.88 18.91
N LEU A 305 23.54 -33.45 18.03
CA LEU A 305 23.51 -34.89 17.78
C LEU A 305 24.83 -35.40 17.19
N TYR A 306 25.42 -34.65 16.24
CA TYR A 306 26.72 -34.94 15.67
C TYR A 306 27.81 -34.94 16.72
N MET A 307 27.87 -33.93 17.59
CA MET A 307 28.86 -33.84 18.69
C MET A 307 28.68 -34.96 19.71
N LEU A 308 27.41 -35.32 20.04
CA LEU A 308 27.14 -36.45 20.93
C LEU A 308 27.65 -37.77 20.33
N THR A 309 27.44 -37.97 19.01
CA THR A 309 27.92 -39.14 18.30
C THR A 309 29.44 -39.26 18.33
N ILE A 310 30.17 -38.16 18.11
CA ILE A 310 31.63 -38.14 18.21
C ILE A 310 32.11 -38.51 19.64
N VAL A 311 31.47 -37.95 20.67
CA VAL A 311 31.82 -38.26 22.06
C VAL A 311 31.56 -39.73 22.41
N LEU A 312 30.49 -40.32 21.91
CA LEU A 312 30.15 -41.73 22.10
C LEU A 312 31.16 -42.66 21.38
N LEU A 313 31.53 -42.35 20.14
CA LEU A 313 32.56 -43.08 19.38
C LEU A 313 33.89 -43.05 20.08
N GLU A 314 34.33 -41.88 20.57
CA GLU A 314 35.59 -41.75 21.34
C GLU A 314 35.54 -42.57 22.65
N LYS A 315 34.41 -42.62 23.34
CA LYS A 315 34.23 -43.50 24.51
C LYS A 315 34.37 -44.95 24.17
N LYS A 316 33.82 -45.41 23.02
CA LYS A 316 33.91 -46.77 22.55
C LYS A 316 35.33 -47.15 22.21
N ASP A 317 36.03 -46.28 21.49
CA ASP A 317 37.45 -46.48 21.09
C ASP A 317 38.32 -46.61 22.34
N LYS A 318 38.13 -45.74 23.35
CA LYS A 318 38.87 -45.83 24.62
C LYS A 318 38.64 -47.13 25.37
N LYS A 319 37.39 -47.66 25.37
CA LYS A 319 37.09 -48.95 26.02
C LYS A 319 37.80 -50.07 25.28
N MET A 320 37.83 -50.04 23.96
CA MET A 320 38.49 -51.05 23.12
C MET A 320 40.02 -51.04 23.33
N TYR A 321 40.64 -49.86 23.39
CA TYR A 321 42.09 -49.75 23.64
C TYR A 321 42.49 -50.16 25.08
N MET A 322 41.62 -49.89 26.08
CA MET A 322 41.85 -50.39 27.44
C MET A 322 41.74 -51.91 27.55
N GLY A 323 40.81 -52.51 26.83
CA GLY A 323 40.69 -53.98 26.77
C GLY A 323 41.91 -54.64 26.14
N LEU A 324 42.48 -54.04 25.08
CA LEU A 324 43.69 -54.53 24.40
C LEU A 324 44.98 -54.32 25.25
N SER A 325 45.00 -53.28 26.12
CA SER A 325 46.17 -52.97 26.96
C SER A 325 46.22 -53.79 28.25
N THR A 326 45.16 -54.51 28.62
CA THR A 326 45.11 -55.35 29.79
C THR A 326 45.36 -56.82 29.51
N THR A 327 45.40 -57.22 28.24
CA THR A 327 45.76 -58.59 27.84
C THR A 327 47.22 -58.63 27.47
N ASP A 328 47.97 -59.51 28.10
CA ASP A 328 49.38 -59.74 27.79
C ASP A 328 49.48 -60.37 26.38
N PRO A 329 50.21 -59.69 25.43
CA PRO A 329 50.27 -60.17 24.04
C PRO A 329 51.01 -61.51 23.87
N LEU A 330 51.72 -61.98 24.88
CA LEU A 330 52.44 -63.24 24.82
C LEU A 330 51.70 -64.41 25.50
N THR A 331 50.92 -64.15 26.53
CA THR A 331 50.26 -65.21 27.31
C THR A 331 48.75 -65.24 27.14
N GLY A 332 48.14 -64.21 26.62
CA GLY A 332 46.68 -64.09 26.48
C GLY A 332 45.91 -64.01 27.81
N ILE A 333 46.60 -63.84 28.94
CA ILE A 333 46.03 -63.77 30.28
C ILE A 333 45.89 -62.31 30.71
N LEU A 334 44.80 -62.01 31.44
CA LEU A 334 44.47 -60.68 32.00
C LEU A 334 45.49 -60.27 33.06
#